data_8471c01917714db1c655aaddbb6cdb3c
#
_entry.id   8471c01917714db1c655aaddbb6cdb3c
#
_cell.length_a   1.000
_cell.length_b   1.000
_cell.length_c   1.000
_cell.angle_alpha   90.00
_cell.angle_beta   90.00
_cell.angle_gamma   90.00
#
_symmetry.space_group_name_H-M   'P 1'
#
loop_
_entity.id
_entity.type
_entity.pdbx_description
1 polymer ?
#
loop_
_entity_poly.entity_id
_entity_poly.type
_entity_poly.pdbx_seq_one_letter_code
_entity_poly.pdbx_strand_id
1 'polypeptide(L)'
;AYCVQRSFDLLNLQLNKMTDQEPKQQVLGVVDIGATMTTLSVLTGSGVPYTREQLFGGKQLTDEIQRRYGMSVAEAGYAKKFGGLPDDYEAEVLMPFKEALVQQVMRSLQFFYSATAYSDVDHIILAGGTASLEGLAELVESKLGTPCTIANPFAAMSVNPDVDEASLMND
;
A
#
# COMPACT_ATOMS: atom_id res chain seq x y z
N ALA A 1 6.98 -3.83 -14.11
CA ALA A 1 8.27 -4.31 -13.58
C ALA A 1 9.36 -3.23 -13.60
N TYR A 2 9.66 -2.61 -14.75
CA TYR A 2 10.76 -1.60 -14.84
C TYR A 2 10.52 -0.34 -14.01
N CYS A 3 9.29 0.16 -13.91
CA CYS A 3 8.96 1.34 -13.11
C CYS A 3 9.12 1.06 -11.61
N VAL A 4 8.70 -0.10 -11.15
CA VAL A 4 8.86 -0.53 -9.75
C VAL A 4 10.34 -0.66 -9.38
N GLN A 5 11.16 -1.18 -10.30
CA GLN A 5 12.61 -1.33 -10.08
C GLN A 5 13.34 0.03 -10.02
N ARG A 6 12.96 1.00 -10.85
CA ARG A 6 13.49 2.39 -10.77
C ARG A 6 13.04 3.13 -9.53
N SER A 7 11.78 2.94 -9.11
CA SER A 7 11.29 3.48 -7.84
C SER A 7 12.00 2.86 -6.64
N PHE A 8 12.41 1.58 -6.75
CA PHE A 8 13.21 0.89 -5.75
C PHE A 8 14.58 1.53 -5.51
N ASP A 9 15.30 1.87 -6.57
CA ASP A 9 16.60 2.52 -6.43
C ASP A 9 16.49 3.87 -5.72
N LEU A 10 15.39 4.61 -5.98
CA LEU A 10 15.08 5.88 -5.31
C LEU A 10 14.66 5.66 -3.84
N LEU A 11 13.87 4.64 -3.55
CA LEU A 11 13.43 4.28 -2.19
C LEU A 11 14.57 3.73 -1.35
N ASN A 12 15.46 2.91 -1.92
CA ASN A 12 16.69 2.46 -1.25
C ASN A 12 17.61 3.64 -0.89
N LEU A 13 17.73 4.62 -1.77
CA LEU A 13 18.49 5.84 -1.48
C LEU A 13 17.85 6.64 -0.32
N GLN A 14 16.54 6.57 -0.14
CA GLN A 14 15.84 7.22 0.98
C GLN A 14 15.99 6.43 2.29
N LEU A 15 15.79 5.11 2.26
CA LEU A 15 15.94 4.24 3.43
C LEU A 15 17.39 4.22 3.94
N ASN A 16 18.39 4.15 3.03
CA ASN A 16 19.79 4.20 3.41
C ASN A 16 20.24 5.56 4.00
N LYS A 17 19.52 6.65 3.71
CA LYS A 17 19.75 7.94 4.36
C LYS A 17 19.16 8.02 5.76
N MET A 18 18.16 7.18 6.07
CA MET A 18 17.50 7.14 7.38
C MET A 18 18.13 6.12 8.34
N THR A 19 18.86 5.14 7.81
CA THR A 19 19.59 4.13 8.59
C THR A 19 21.08 4.22 8.29
N ASP A 20 21.88 4.61 9.27
CA ASP A 20 23.37 4.65 9.22
C ASP A 20 24.00 3.23 9.17
N GLN A 21 23.36 2.28 8.47
CA GLN A 21 23.82 0.90 8.37
C GLN A 21 24.37 0.61 6.98
N GLU A 22 25.44 -0.21 6.94
CA GLU A 22 25.99 -0.73 5.70
C GLU A 22 24.94 -1.42 4.82
N PRO A 23 25.03 -1.34 3.47
CA PRO A 23 24.03 -1.88 2.56
C PRO A 23 23.95 -3.40 2.65
N LYS A 24 23.21 -3.93 3.63
CA LYS A 24 22.72 -5.31 3.57
C LYS A 24 21.75 -5.42 2.40
N GLN A 25 21.78 -6.53 1.70
CA GLN A 25 20.75 -6.88 0.70
C GLN A 25 19.39 -6.95 1.39
N GLN A 26 18.68 -5.83 1.41
CA GLN A 26 17.34 -5.75 1.99
C GLN A 26 16.33 -6.40 1.05
N VAL A 27 15.40 -7.15 1.63
CA VAL A 27 14.24 -7.72 0.96
C VAL A 27 13.06 -6.79 1.19
N LEU A 28 12.62 -6.10 0.14
CA LEU A 28 11.55 -5.11 0.24
C LEU A 28 10.28 -5.61 -0.44
N GLY A 29 9.15 -5.55 0.28
CA GLY A 29 7.82 -5.80 -0.27
C GLY A 29 7.16 -4.49 -0.68
N VAL A 30 6.82 -4.32 -1.94
CA VAL A 30 5.99 -3.22 -2.43
C VAL A 30 4.59 -3.73 -2.70
N VAL A 31 3.60 -3.20 -2.00
CA VAL A 31 2.19 -3.55 -2.12
C VAL A 31 1.45 -2.38 -2.78
N ASP A 32 1.19 -2.49 -4.06
CA ASP A 32 0.40 -1.50 -4.81
C ASP A 32 -1.09 -1.87 -4.74
N ILE A 33 -1.86 -1.05 -4.03
CA ILE A 33 -3.28 -1.26 -3.77
C ILE A 33 -4.10 -0.35 -4.69
N GLY A 34 -4.41 -0.88 -5.86
CA GLY A 34 -5.20 -0.19 -6.88
C GLY A 34 -6.71 -0.22 -6.62
N ALA A 35 -7.48 0.21 -7.60
CA ALA A 35 -8.94 0.19 -7.53
C ALA A 35 -9.51 -1.23 -7.58
N THR A 36 -9.00 -2.10 -8.45
CA THR A 36 -9.54 -3.45 -8.70
C THR A 36 -8.57 -4.56 -8.36
N MET A 37 -7.30 -4.25 -8.23
CA MET A 37 -6.22 -5.21 -8.07
C MET A 37 -5.19 -4.72 -7.07
N THR A 38 -4.66 -5.64 -6.27
CA THR A 38 -3.50 -5.43 -5.40
C THR A 38 -2.34 -6.25 -5.95
N THR A 39 -1.21 -5.61 -6.16
CA THR A 39 0.02 -6.23 -6.65
C THR A 39 1.08 -6.21 -5.56
N LEU A 40 1.54 -7.38 -5.13
CA LEU A 40 2.75 -7.52 -4.31
C LEU A 40 3.95 -7.70 -5.24
N SER A 41 4.95 -6.85 -5.11
CA SER A 41 6.27 -7.01 -5.74
C SER A 41 7.33 -7.12 -4.65
N VAL A 42 8.04 -8.25 -4.57
CA VAL A 42 9.15 -8.40 -3.63
C VAL A 42 10.45 -8.22 -4.38
N LEU A 43 11.23 -7.27 -3.93
CA LEU A 43 12.50 -6.85 -4.51
C LEU A 43 13.64 -7.40 -3.65
N THR A 44 14.51 -8.16 -4.27
CA THR A 44 15.70 -8.74 -3.65
C THR A 44 16.94 -8.27 -4.39
N GLY A 45 18.11 -8.34 -3.77
CA GLY A 45 19.36 -7.95 -4.42
C GLY A 45 19.72 -8.73 -5.70
N SER A 46 18.96 -9.77 -6.05
CA SER A 46 19.14 -10.54 -7.29
C SER A 46 18.61 -9.84 -8.54
N GLY A 47 17.92 -8.71 -8.41
CA GLY A 47 17.44 -7.89 -9.52
C GLY A 47 16.19 -8.41 -10.25
N VAL A 48 15.67 -9.61 -9.92
CA VAL A 48 14.43 -10.14 -10.49
C VAL A 48 13.34 -10.07 -9.44
N PRO A 49 12.34 -9.18 -9.62
CA PRO A 49 11.26 -9.06 -8.64
C PRO A 49 10.35 -10.29 -8.70
N TYR A 50 9.97 -10.81 -7.52
CA TYR A 50 8.81 -11.68 -7.42
C TYR A 50 7.56 -10.80 -7.48
N THR A 51 6.60 -11.15 -8.33
CA THR A 51 5.36 -10.38 -8.45
C THR A 51 4.15 -11.30 -8.34
N ARG A 52 3.16 -10.87 -7.58
CA ARG A 52 1.88 -11.57 -7.43
C ARG A 52 0.73 -10.58 -7.43
N GLU A 53 -0.28 -10.88 -8.21
CA GLU A 53 -1.49 -10.07 -8.34
C GLU A 53 -2.69 -10.76 -7.68
N GLN A 54 -3.56 -9.95 -7.07
CA GLN A 54 -4.80 -10.36 -6.44
C GLN A 54 -5.93 -9.43 -6.90
N LEU A 55 -7.06 -10.01 -7.31
CA LEU A 55 -8.26 -9.25 -7.67
C LEU A 55 -8.97 -8.72 -6.41
N PHE A 56 -8.31 -7.79 -5.74
CA PHE A 56 -8.80 -7.12 -4.55
C PHE A 56 -8.28 -5.68 -4.54
N GLY A 57 -9.13 -4.69 -4.25
CA GLY A 57 -8.73 -3.28 -4.24
C GLY A 57 -9.85 -2.35 -3.75
N GLY A 58 -9.65 -1.06 -3.90
CA GLY A 58 -10.56 -0.02 -3.39
C GLY A 58 -11.99 -0.08 -3.93
N LYS A 59 -12.23 -0.81 -5.03
CA LYS A 59 -13.58 -1.02 -5.57
C LYS A 59 -14.43 -1.86 -4.64
N GLN A 60 -13.88 -2.90 -4.01
CA GLN A 60 -14.61 -3.71 -3.05
C GLN A 60 -15.15 -2.88 -1.88
N LEU A 61 -14.35 -1.91 -1.40
CA LEU A 61 -14.82 -0.97 -0.38
C LEU A 61 -15.98 -0.12 -0.90
N THR A 62 -15.89 0.39 -2.12
CA THR A 62 -16.97 1.17 -2.73
C THR A 62 -18.24 0.33 -2.92
N ASP A 63 -18.11 -0.89 -3.40
CA ASP A 63 -19.22 -1.83 -3.60
C ASP A 63 -19.91 -2.17 -2.24
N GLU A 64 -19.13 -2.31 -1.16
CA GLU A 64 -19.66 -2.56 0.18
C GLU A 64 -20.44 -1.35 0.74
N ILE A 65 -19.91 -0.13 0.54
CA ILE A 65 -20.61 1.12 0.90
C ILE A 65 -21.95 1.20 0.16
N GLN A 66 -21.94 0.94 -1.16
CA GLN A 66 -23.17 0.92 -1.96
C GLN A 66 -24.20 -0.08 -1.42
N ARG A 67 -23.76 -1.30 -1.15
CA ARG A 67 -24.61 -2.39 -0.69
C ARG A 67 -25.24 -2.09 0.67
N ARG A 68 -24.47 -1.52 1.59
CA ARG A 68 -24.90 -1.28 2.96
C ARG A 68 -25.79 -0.05 3.09
N TYR A 69 -25.44 1.03 2.40
CA TYR A 69 -26.10 2.32 2.56
C TYR A 69 -27.04 2.70 1.40
N GLY A 70 -27.18 1.82 0.40
CA GLY A 70 -28.06 2.06 -0.75
C GLY A 70 -27.62 3.22 -1.65
N MET A 71 -26.34 3.57 -1.64
CA MET A 71 -25.75 4.66 -2.40
C MET A 71 -25.47 4.27 -3.85
N SER A 72 -25.50 5.25 -4.76
CA SER A 72 -24.93 5.07 -6.11
C SER A 72 -23.40 4.96 -6.07
N VAL A 73 -22.79 4.47 -7.16
CA VAL A 73 -21.31 4.39 -7.29
C VAL A 73 -20.65 5.73 -7.07
N ALA A 74 -21.24 6.81 -7.63
CA ALA A 74 -20.71 8.17 -7.53
C ALA A 74 -20.79 8.69 -6.09
N GLU A 75 -21.92 8.50 -5.40
CA GLU A 75 -22.11 8.91 -4.00
C GLU A 75 -21.17 8.14 -3.08
N ALA A 76 -21.07 6.81 -3.23
CA ALA A 76 -20.19 5.99 -2.43
C ALA A 76 -18.70 6.36 -2.66
N GLY A 77 -18.31 6.62 -3.90
CA GLY A 77 -16.97 7.06 -4.24
C GLY A 77 -16.62 8.43 -3.66
N TYR A 78 -17.57 9.36 -3.68
CA TYR A 78 -17.43 10.68 -3.07
C TYR A 78 -17.33 10.57 -1.54
N ALA A 79 -18.28 9.88 -0.91
CA ALA A 79 -18.31 9.73 0.54
C ALA A 79 -17.08 9.01 1.09
N LYS A 80 -16.52 8.06 0.35
CA LYS A 80 -15.26 7.39 0.70
C LYS A 80 -14.07 8.36 0.75
N LYS A 81 -14.03 9.37 -0.13
CA LYS A 81 -12.92 10.35 -0.20
C LYS A 81 -13.10 11.51 0.78
N PHE A 82 -14.32 12.02 0.90
CA PHE A 82 -14.59 13.29 1.55
C PHE A 82 -15.38 13.16 2.86
N GLY A 83 -15.76 11.93 3.23
CA GLY A 83 -16.56 11.68 4.42
C GLY A 83 -18.06 11.83 4.18
N GLY A 84 -18.85 11.83 5.27
CA GLY A 84 -20.31 11.89 5.23
C GLY A 84 -20.99 10.53 5.26
N LEU A 85 -20.22 9.46 5.58
CA LEU A 85 -20.77 8.14 5.86
C LEU A 85 -21.29 8.06 7.31
N PRO A 86 -22.25 7.17 7.60
CA PRO A 86 -22.76 6.97 8.95
C PRO A 86 -21.69 6.55 9.96
N ASP A 87 -21.94 6.77 11.26
CA ASP A 87 -20.99 6.50 12.36
C ASP A 87 -20.57 5.02 12.44
N ASP A 88 -21.37 4.10 11.94
CA ASP A 88 -21.07 2.68 11.91
C ASP A 88 -20.12 2.27 10.76
N TYR A 89 -19.82 3.18 9.83
CA TYR A 89 -18.99 2.90 8.65
C TYR A 89 -17.61 2.33 9.01
N GLU A 90 -16.94 2.94 9.97
CA GLU A 90 -15.59 2.53 10.34
C GLU A 90 -15.59 1.09 10.87
N ALA A 91 -16.48 0.77 11.80
CA ALA A 91 -16.52 -0.53 12.45
C ALA A 91 -17.06 -1.64 11.54
N GLU A 92 -18.06 -1.32 10.72
CA GLU A 92 -18.84 -2.32 10.01
C GLU A 92 -18.46 -2.50 8.54
N VAL A 93 -17.70 -1.54 7.97
CA VAL A 93 -17.32 -1.57 6.56
C VAL A 93 -15.80 -1.40 6.40
N LEU A 94 -15.23 -0.33 6.96
CA LEU A 94 -13.83 0.01 6.73
C LEU A 94 -12.87 -0.99 7.41
N MET A 95 -13.10 -1.31 8.68
CA MET A 95 -12.27 -2.27 9.41
C MET A 95 -12.29 -3.67 8.80
N PRO A 96 -13.47 -4.28 8.49
CA PRO A 96 -13.51 -5.56 7.79
C PRO A 96 -12.80 -5.54 6.44
N PHE A 97 -12.91 -4.44 5.68
CA PHE A 97 -12.19 -4.27 4.42
C PHE A 97 -10.66 -4.24 4.64
N LYS A 98 -10.18 -3.44 5.59
CA LYS A 98 -8.74 -3.38 5.93
C LYS A 98 -8.21 -4.75 6.36
N GLU A 99 -8.94 -5.47 7.21
CA GLU A 99 -8.56 -6.82 7.64
C GLU A 99 -8.52 -7.81 6.46
N ALA A 100 -9.50 -7.77 5.56
CA ALA A 100 -9.50 -8.60 4.37
C ALA A 100 -8.30 -8.28 3.47
N LEU A 101 -7.96 -6.99 3.29
CA LEU A 101 -6.79 -6.57 2.53
C LEU A 101 -5.49 -7.12 3.14
N VAL A 102 -5.32 -6.98 4.46
CA VAL A 102 -4.14 -7.51 5.17
C VAL A 102 -4.02 -9.02 4.98
N GLN A 103 -5.13 -9.76 5.03
CA GLN A 103 -5.14 -11.20 4.75
C GLN A 103 -4.69 -11.52 3.33
N GLN A 104 -5.05 -10.71 2.32
CA GLN A 104 -4.56 -10.90 0.95
C GLN A 104 -3.04 -10.67 0.85
N VAL A 105 -2.53 -9.64 1.53
CA VAL A 105 -1.08 -9.36 1.58
C VAL A 105 -0.35 -10.51 2.27
N MET A 106 -0.80 -10.95 3.44
CA MET A 106 -0.23 -12.10 4.16
C MET A 106 -0.17 -13.35 3.29
N ARG A 107 -1.27 -13.68 2.61
CA ARG A 107 -1.34 -14.83 1.70
C ARG A 107 -0.33 -14.69 0.55
N SER A 108 -0.19 -13.48 -0.01
CA SER A 108 0.75 -13.23 -1.09
C SER A 108 2.21 -13.40 -0.64
N LEU A 109 2.55 -12.94 0.58
CA LEU A 109 3.86 -13.16 1.20
C LEU A 109 4.11 -14.64 1.50
N GLN A 110 3.12 -15.38 1.99
CA GLN A 110 3.25 -16.83 2.22
C GLN A 110 3.60 -17.58 0.92
N PHE A 111 3.01 -17.18 -0.21
CA PHE A 111 3.38 -17.74 -1.50
C PHE A 111 4.81 -17.39 -1.91
N PHE A 112 5.25 -16.16 -1.64
CA PHE A 112 6.63 -15.75 -1.87
C PHE A 112 7.60 -16.61 -1.04
N TYR A 113 7.37 -16.75 0.24
CA TYR A 113 8.21 -17.57 1.13
C TYR A 113 8.24 -19.05 0.71
N SER A 114 7.10 -19.58 0.24
CA SER A 114 7.02 -20.96 -0.25
C SER A 114 7.73 -21.20 -1.58
N ALA A 115 7.84 -20.15 -2.41
CA ALA A 115 8.43 -20.22 -3.74
C ALA A 115 9.91 -19.84 -3.79
N THR A 116 10.46 -19.31 -2.70
CA THR A 116 11.83 -18.78 -2.62
C THR A 116 12.55 -19.28 -1.37
N ALA A 117 13.84 -18.98 -1.26
CA ALA A 117 14.64 -19.29 -0.06
C ALA A 117 14.54 -18.20 1.04
N TYR A 118 13.76 -17.17 0.83
CA TYR A 118 13.56 -16.10 1.81
C TYR A 118 12.49 -16.48 2.83
N SER A 119 12.72 -16.16 4.10
CA SER A 119 11.81 -16.43 5.22
C SER A 119 11.04 -15.20 5.67
N ASP A 120 11.52 -14.01 5.32
CA ASP A 120 10.97 -12.73 5.76
C ASP A 120 11.20 -11.62 4.73
N VAL A 121 10.57 -10.48 4.99
CA VAL A 121 10.72 -9.23 4.25
C VAL A 121 11.10 -8.16 5.27
N ASP A 122 12.17 -7.42 5.02
CA ASP A 122 12.70 -6.42 5.96
C ASP A 122 11.81 -5.18 6.10
N HIS A 123 11.12 -4.81 5.03
CA HIS A 123 10.24 -3.63 5.02
C HIS A 123 9.12 -3.78 3.99
N ILE A 124 7.94 -3.22 4.31
CA ILE A 124 6.79 -3.16 3.41
C ILE A 124 6.50 -1.71 3.05
N ILE A 125 6.30 -1.46 1.77
CA ILE A 125 5.92 -0.17 1.23
C ILE A 125 4.54 -0.30 0.61
N LEU A 126 3.56 0.45 1.13
CA LEU A 126 2.22 0.54 0.57
C LEU A 126 2.17 1.64 -0.48
N ALA A 127 1.64 1.33 -1.64
CA ALA A 127 1.45 2.24 -2.76
C ALA A 127 0.03 2.14 -3.31
N GLY A 128 -0.32 3.05 -4.20
CA GLY A 128 -1.65 3.12 -4.82
C GLY A 128 -2.66 3.92 -4.00
N GLY A 129 -3.73 4.36 -4.65
CA GLY A 129 -4.71 5.27 -4.05
C GLY A 129 -5.47 4.71 -2.84
N THR A 130 -5.51 3.39 -2.65
CA THR A 130 -6.15 2.76 -1.48
C THR A 130 -5.19 2.67 -0.28
N ALA A 131 -3.88 2.83 -0.51
CA ALA A 131 -2.87 2.79 0.55
C ALA A 131 -2.99 3.97 1.53
N SER A 132 -3.58 5.09 1.10
CA SER A 132 -3.81 6.29 1.91
C SER A 132 -4.96 6.16 2.92
N LEU A 133 -5.63 5.01 3.01
CA LEU A 133 -6.66 4.79 4.04
C LEU A 133 -6.03 4.88 5.43
N GLU A 134 -6.59 5.75 6.26
CA GLU A 134 -6.11 6.02 7.61
C GLU A 134 -5.98 4.73 8.43
N GLY A 135 -4.87 4.56 9.16
CA GLY A 135 -4.59 3.40 10.00
C GLY A 135 -4.31 2.09 9.24
N LEU A 136 -4.21 2.09 7.90
CA LEU A 136 -3.94 0.87 7.14
C LEU A 136 -2.49 0.41 7.31
N ALA A 137 -1.53 1.33 7.28
CA ALA A 137 -0.11 1.01 7.42
C ALA A 137 0.17 0.40 8.80
N GLU A 138 -0.38 1.00 9.84
CA GLU A 138 -0.27 0.53 11.23
C GLU A 138 -0.89 -0.86 11.40
N LEU A 139 -2.03 -1.11 10.76
CA LEU A 139 -2.68 -2.43 10.78
C LEU A 139 -1.82 -3.48 10.07
N VAL A 140 -1.25 -3.16 8.91
CA VAL A 140 -0.34 -4.04 8.17
C VAL A 140 0.88 -4.36 9.02
N GLU A 141 1.53 -3.34 9.59
CA GLU A 141 2.70 -3.49 10.47
C GLU A 141 2.38 -4.37 11.68
N SER A 142 1.28 -4.09 12.39
CA SER A 142 0.84 -4.86 13.56
C SER A 142 0.55 -6.32 13.26
N LYS A 143 -0.05 -6.62 12.09
CA LYS A 143 -0.45 -8.00 11.72
C LYS A 143 0.69 -8.80 11.12
N LEU A 144 1.62 -8.17 10.42
CA LEU A 144 2.75 -8.83 9.75
C LEU A 144 4.01 -8.84 10.61
N GLY A 145 4.13 -7.94 11.59
CA GLY A 145 5.34 -7.75 12.39
C GLY A 145 6.52 -7.18 11.60
N THR A 146 6.25 -6.61 10.43
CA THR A 146 7.24 -6.03 9.53
C THR A 146 7.00 -4.53 9.42
N PRO A 147 8.02 -3.67 9.56
CA PRO A 147 7.89 -2.23 9.40
C PRO A 147 7.20 -1.86 8.08
N CYS A 148 6.25 -0.93 8.16
CA CYS A 148 5.41 -0.57 7.03
C CYS A 148 5.38 0.95 6.84
N THR A 149 5.55 1.41 5.59
CA THR A 149 5.44 2.83 5.23
C THR A 149 4.59 3.02 3.99
N ILE A 150 3.95 4.20 3.89
CA ILE A 150 3.24 4.60 2.68
C ILE A 150 4.25 5.23 1.71
N ALA A 151 4.20 4.83 0.44
CA ALA A 151 5.04 5.38 -0.61
C ALA A 151 4.73 6.88 -0.79
N ASN A 152 5.76 7.70 -0.68
CA ASN A 152 5.68 9.11 -1.06
C ASN A 152 6.66 9.37 -2.23
N PRO A 153 6.18 9.41 -3.48
CA PRO A 153 7.04 9.63 -4.64
C PRO A 153 7.66 11.02 -4.67
N PHE A 154 7.11 11.98 -3.93
CA PHE A 154 7.56 13.36 -3.91
C PHE A 154 8.57 13.67 -2.80
N ALA A 155 8.81 12.76 -1.87
CA ALA A 155 9.67 12.99 -0.68
C ALA A 155 11.11 13.42 -1.02
N ALA A 156 11.62 13.10 -2.21
CA ALA A 156 12.96 13.46 -2.67
C ALA A 156 12.95 14.53 -3.79
N MET A 157 11.77 15.05 -4.16
CA MET A 157 11.65 16.06 -5.21
C MET A 157 11.65 17.47 -4.59
N SER A 158 12.32 18.40 -5.25
CA SER A 158 12.16 19.82 -4.95
C SER A 158 10.90 20.32 -5.65
N VAL A 159 9.95 20.81 -4.87
CA VAL A 159 8.71 21.40 -5.40
C VAL A 159 8.98 22.82 -5.87
N ASN A 160 8.49 23.19 -7.05
CA ASN A 160 8.52 24.58 -7.50
C ASN A 160 7.70 25.45 -6.53
N PRO A 161 8.18 26.63 -6.10
CA PRO A 161 7.46 27.55 -5.20
C PRO A 161 6.04 27.92 -5.66
N ASP A 162 5.75 27.79 -6.95
CA ASP A 162 4.43 28.08 -7.52
C ASP A 162 3.43 26.91 -7.37
N VAL A 163 3.85 25.76 -6.85
CA VAL A 163 3.01 24.59 -6.61
C VAL A 163 2.69 24.50 -5.13
N ASP A 164 1.41 24.47 -4.81
CA ASP A 164 0.96 24.27 -3.42
C ASP A 164 1.29 22.84 -2.96
N GLU A 165 2.22 22.71 -2.01
CA GLU A 165 2.61 21.42 -1.44
C GLU A 165 1.43 20.65 -0.85
N ALA A 166 0.42 21.36 -0.31
CA ALA A 166 -0.76 20.73 0.26
C ALA A 166 -1.61 20.02 -0.80
N SER A 167 -1.58 20.47 -2.05
CA SER A 167 -2.30 19.83 -3.15
C SER A 167 -1.65 18.52 -3.59
N LEU A 168 -0.34 18.36 -3.40
CA LEU A 168 0.41 17.14 -3.77
C LEU A 168 0.26 16.00 -2.74
N MET A 169 -0.17 16.32 -1.53
CA MET A 169 -0.34 15.34 -0.45
C MET A 169 -1.73 14.70 -0.44
N ASN A 170 -2.69 15.26 -1.20
CA ASN A 170 -4.10 14.87 -1.17
C ASN A 170 -4.57 14.13 -2.44
N ASP A 171 -3.70 13.87 -3.41
CA ASP A 171 -3.95 13.06 -4.60
C ASP A 171 -3.31 11.67 -4.47
#